data_fbc1cf3d8fb71da79f80e13aaf09444b
#
_entry.id   fbc1cf3d8fb71da79f80e13aaf09444b
#
_cell.length_a   1.000
_cell.length_b   1.000
_cell.length_c   1.000
_cell.angle_alpha   90.00
_cell.angle_beta   90.00
_cell.angle_gamma   90.00
#
_symmetry.space_group_name_H-M   'P 1'
#
loop_
_entity.id
_entity.type
_entity.pdbx_description
1 polymer ?
#
loop_
_entity_poly.entity_id
_entity_poly.type
_entity_poly.pdbx_seq_one_letter_code
_entity_poly.pdbx_strand_id
1 'polypeptide(L)'
;IDKEDKGKEVIDKEYIHSKGQYFTKHESLQKCVIDFILNKPKLILEPSIGRGDLVNCVSDKLNVEFYMCEIDENIQLLDGIDRNKVLYCDFMKIKIDNNFDTIIGNPPYVKTKKGNLYIDFINKCFNLLNDNGELIFIVPTDFFKLTSAHKLLSEMISVGNFTHIYHPNNEGLFEHASIDVMVFRYCKDNSSEKITLYNNETKYLIESSGLITFSDTKINMDNKLSDYFDISVGMVCGRESVYRNEELGNIQLLSNKDTYTKYIYIDKFPSKDDKINEHLL
;
A
#
# COMPACT_ATOMS: atom_id res chain seq x y z
N ILE A 1 3.01 -10.20 -40.24
CA ILE A 1 3.66 -9.12 -39.46
C ILE A 1 2.86 -8.88 -38.16
N ASP A 2 1.52 -8.95 -38.18
CA ASP A 2 0.70 -8.60 -37.02
C ASP A 2 0.58 -9.65 -35.88
N LYS A 3 1.05 -10.87 -36.07
CA LYS A 3 0.92 -11.93 -35.04
C LYS A 3 2.11 -11.99 -34.08
N GLU A 4 3.31 -11.65 -34.53
CA GLU A 4 4.52 -11.64 -33.69
C GLU A 4 4.54 -10.46 -32.72
N ASP A 5 4.04 -9.29 -33.13
CA ASP A 5 3.93 -8.11 -32.25
C ASP A 5 2.89 -8.30 -31.15
N LYS A 6 1.73 -8.90 -31.45
CA LYS A 6 0.73 -9.21 -30.42
C LYS A 6 1.19 -10.23 -29.40
N GLY A 7 2.03 -11.19 -29.81
CA GLY A 7 2.62 -12.18 -28.92
C GLY A 7 3.64 -11.57 -27.95
N LYS A 8 4.49 -10.66 -28.40
CA LYS A 8 5.44 -9.94 -27.54
C LYS A 8 4.75 -9.04 -26.52
N GLU A 9 3.72 -8.32 -26.95
CA GLU A 9 2.96 -7.42 -26.06
C GLU A 9 2.20 -8.19 -24.97
N VAL A 10 1.68 -9.39 -25.27
CA VAL A 10 1.02 -10.26 -24.28
C VAL A 10 2.02 -10.84 -23.28
N ILE A 11 3.18 -11.27 -23.73
CA ILE A 11 4.24 -11.82 -22.85
C ILE A 11 4.77 -10.73 -21.92
N ASP A 12 4.99 -9.52 -22.41
CA ASP A 12 5.42 -8.39 -21.58
C ASP A 12 4.39 -8.03 -20.51
N LYS A 13 3.10 -8.05 -20.82
CA LYS A 13 2.01 -7.79 -19.86
C LYS A 13 1.90 -8.85 -18.76
N GLU A 14 1.94 -10.11 -19.10
CA GLU A 14 1.93 -11.22 -18.13
C GLU A 14 3.19 -11.21 -17.26
N TYR A 15 4.33 -10.88 -17.83
CA TYR A 15 5.58 -10.78 -17.10
C TYR A 15 5.56 -9.62 -16.10
N ILE A 16 5.14 -8.43 -16.51
CA ILE A 16 4.96 -7.24 -15.66
C ILE A 16 3.98 -7.53 -14.52
N HIS A 17 2.83 -8.16 -14.82
CA HIS A 17 1.85 -8.53 -13.81
C HIS A 17 2.39 -9.56 -12.80
N SER A 18 3.14 -10.55 -13.26
CA SER A 18 3.72 -11.58 -12.39
C SER A 18 4.78 -11.04 -11.44
N LYS A 19 5.47 -9.97 -11.83
CA LYS A 19 6.49 -9.27 -11.03
C LYS A 19 5.90 -8.14 -10.18
N GLY A 20 4.63 -7.76 -10.39
CA GLY A 20 4.02 -6.61 -9.71
C GLY A 20 4.71 -5.29 -10.02
N GLN A 21 5.31 -5.17 -11.21
CA GLN A 21 6.00 -3.97 -11.68
C GLN A 21 4.99 -2.97 -12.22
N TYR A 22 4.81 -1.85 -11.53
CA TYR A 22 3.97 -0.74 -11.96
C TYR A 22 4.82 0.52 -12.10
N PHE A 23 5.14 0.88 -13.34
CA PHE A 23 6.00 2.04 -13.62
C PHE A 23 5.29 3.35 -13.32
N THR A 24 5.99 4.25 -12.63
CA THR A 24 5.41 5.54 -12.18
C THR A 24 5.52 6.59 -13.29
N LYS A 25 4.80 6.38 -14.39
CA LYS A 25 4.80 7.28 -15.56
C LYS A 25 3.92 8.51 -15.37
N HIS A 26 2.91 8.45 -14.50
CA HIS A 26 1.92 9.50 -14.36
C HIS A 26 2.50 10.72 -13.62
N GLU A 27 2.45 11.88 -14.27
CA GLU A 27 3.04 13.14 -13.77
C GLU A 27 2.52 13.55 -12.39
N SER A 28 1.25 13.29 -12.06
CA SER A 28 0.71 13.67 -10.76
C SER A 28 1.36 12.91 -9.61
N LEU A 29 1.69 11.61 -9.80
CA LEU A 29 2.39 10.82 -8.80
C LEU A 29 3.85 11.27 -8.67
N GLN A 30 4.53 11.47 -9.80
CA GLN A 30 5.91 11.98 -9.83
C GLN A 30 6.02 13.34 -9.14
N LYS A 31 5.15 14.28 -9.51
CA LYS A 31 5.10 15.61 -8.89
C LYS A 31 4.85 15.51 -7.39
N CYS A 32 3.90 14.67 -6.97
CA CYS A 32 3.61 14.48 -5.55
C CYS A 32 4.81 13.94 -4.77
N VAL A 33 5.54 12.96 -5.31
CA VAL A 33 6.76 12.43 -4.68
C VAL A 33 7.79 13.53 -4.52
N ILE A 34 8.01 14.38 -5.55
CA ILE A 34 8.94 15.51 -5.47
C ILE A 34 8.50 16.52 -4.40
N ASP A 35 7.21 16.91 -4.42
CA ASP A 35 6.66 17.89 -3.48
C ASP A 35 6.71 17.40 -2.01
N PHE A 36 6.74 16.09 -1.80
CA PHE A 36 6.83 15.47 -0.48
C PHE A 36 8.25 15.29 0.03
N ILE A 37 9.29 15.50 -0.79
CA ILE A 37 10.69 15.56 -0.32
C ILE A 37 10.89 16.90 0.38
N LEU A 38 10.75 16.91 1.71
CA LEU A 38 10.88 18.12 2.53
C LEU A 38 12.24 18.21 3.22
N ASN A 39 12.92 17.09 3.40
CA ASN A 39 14.31 17.08 3.81
C ASN A 39 15.17 17.60 2.65
N LYS A 40 16.39 17.98 2.93
CA LYS A 40 17.38 18.38 1.91
C LYS A 40 18.41 17.26 1.73
N PRO A 41 18.01 16.11 1.16
CA PRO A 41 18.90 14.96 1.09
C PRO A 41 20.07 15.20 0.15
N LYS A 42 21.21 14.61 0.49
CA LYS A 42 22.35 14.48 -0.43
C LYS A 42 22.30 13.13 -1.16
N LEU A 43 21.77 12.12 -0.49
CA LEU A 43 21.64 10.75 -0.98
C LEU A 43 20.22 10.25 -0.72
N ILE A 44 19.57 9.75 -1.74
CA ILE A 44 18.23 9.15 -1.69
C ILE A 44 18.35 7.64 -1.97
N LEU A 45 17.68 6.81 -1.19
CA LEU A 45 17.49 5.40 -1.52
C LEU A 45 16.22 5.23 -2.36
N GLU A 46 16.34 4.54 -3.50
CA GLU A 46 15.23 3.97 -4.25
C GLU A 46 15.42 2.44 -4.34
N PRO A 47 14.62 1.65 -3.59
CA PRO A 47 14.85 0.22 -3.41
C PRO A 47 14.38 -0.67 -4.57
N SER A 48 13.66 -0.12 -5.54
CA SER A 48 13.08 -0.86 -6.69
C SER A 48 12.84 0.07 -7.87
N ILE A 49 13.93 0.57 -8.45
CA ILE A 49 13.87 1.70 -9.41
C ILE A 49 13.00 1.44 -10.65
N GLY A 50 12.77 0.17 -11.02
CA GLY A 50 12.13 -0.14 -12.29
C GLY A 50 12.91 0.46 -13.46
N ARG A 51 12.24 1.21 -14.32
CA ARG A 51 12.88 1.93 -15.41
C ARG A 51 13.63 3.19 -14.96
N GLY A 52 13.43 3.65 -13.71
CA GLY A 52 14.00 4.88 -13.18
C GLY A 52 13.09 6.10 -13.29
N ASP A 53 11.78 5.92 -13.46
CA ASP A 53 10.81 7.02 -13.60
C ASP A 53 10.88 8.02 -12.43
N LEU A 54 10.93 7.56 -11.17
CA LEU A 54 11.04 8.43 -9.99
C LEU A 54 12.44 9.06 -9.87
N VAL A 55 13.49 8.31 -10.18
CA VAL A 55 14.87 8.82 -10.13
C VAL A 55 15.05 9.97 -11.12
N ASN A 56 14.60 9.82 -12.38
CA ASN A 56 14.69 10.86 -13.39
C ASN A 56 13.93 12.11 -12.96
N CYS A 57 12.65 11.98 -12.57
CA CYS A 57 11.84 13.16 -12.25
C CYS A 57 12.38 13.92 -11.02
N VAL A 58 12.99 13.23 -10.04
CA VAL A 58 13.63 13.87 -8.88
C VAL A 58 14.96 14.50 -9.28
N SER A 59 15.79 13.82 -10.07
CA SER A 59 17.08 14.35 -10.54
C SER A 59 16.95 15.62 -11.38
N ASP A 60 15.85 15.75 -12.14
CA ASP A 60 15.54 16.97 -12.92
C ASP A 60 15.26 18.21 -12.04
N LYS A 61 14.92 18.01 -10.78
CA LYS A 61 14.53 19.07 -9.83
C LYS A 61 15.52 19.29 -8.70
N LEU A 62 16.18 18.22 -8.27
CA LEU A 62 17.05 18.23 -7.09
C LEU A 62 18.43 17.72 -7.48
N ASN A 63 19.46 18.43 -7.01
CA ASN A 63 20.85 17.97 -7.17
C ASN A 63 21.18 16.97 -6.04
N VAL A 64 20.87 15.71 -6.25
CA VAL A 64 21.01 14.62 -5.26
C VAL A 64 21.66 13.40 -5.90
N GLU A 65 22.30 12.57 -5.08
CA GLU A 65 22.76 11.25 -5.47
C GLU A 65 21.72 10.19 -5.10
N PHE A 66 21.76 9.05 -5.80
CA PHE A 66 20.87 7.94 -5.55
C PHE A 66 21.63 6.66 -5.21
N TYR A 67 21.13 5.94 -4.20
CA TYR A 67 21.40 4.53 -3.99
C TYR A 67 20.25 3.74 -4.61
N MET A 68 20.52 3.06 -5.71
CA MET A 68 19.49 2.47 -6.56
C MET A 68 19.59 0.94 -6.55
N CYS A 69 18.49 0.24 -6.27
CA CYS A 69 18.39 -1.20 -6.35
C CYS A 69 17.36 -1.62 -7.41
N GLU A 70 17.62 -2.69 -8.14
CA GLU A 70 16.70 -3.33 -9.06
C GLU A 70 16.96 -4.84 -9.09
N ILE A 71 15.90 -5.65 -9.14
CA ILE A 71 16.01 -7.11 -9.18
C ILE A 71 16.16 -7.64 -10.61
N ASP A 72 15.64 -6.92 -11.59
CA ASP A 72 15.63 -7.32 -12.98
C ASP A 72 16.83 -6.71 -13.73
N GLU A 73 17.87 -7.50 -13.95
CA GLU A 73 19.07 -7.08 -14.70
C GLU A 73 18.79 -6.75 -16.17
N ASN A 74 17.65 -7.20 -16.70
CA ASN A 74 17.29 -6.98 -18.10
C ASN A 74 16.35 -5.79 -18.31
N ILE A 75 15.99 -5.10 -17.22
CA ILE A 75 15.07 -3.96 -17.33
C ILE A 75 15.64 -2.87 -18.24
N GLN A 76 14.79 -2.34 -19.10
CA GLN A 76 15.15 -1.22 -19.95
C GLN A 76 15.05 0.08 -19.15
N LEU A 77 16.19 0.63 -18.78
CA LEU A 77 16.28 1.89 -18.06
C LEU A 77 15.95 3.07 -18.99
N LEU A 78 15.40 4.12 -18.42
CA LEU A 78 15.19 5.40 -19.11
C LEU A 78 16.54 6.10 -19.39
N ASP A 79 16.55 6.94 -20.43
CA ASP A 79 17.67 7.85 -20.69
C ASP A 79 17.95 8.72 -19.46
N GLY A 80 19.22 8.91 -19.14
CA GLY A 80 19.65 9.65 -17.94
C GLY A 80 19.96 8.76 -16.72
N ILE A 81 19.51 7.52 -16.69
CA ILE A 81 19.89 6.55 -15.63
C ILE A 81 21.19 5.83 -16.00
N ASP A 82 22.26 6.08 -15.23
CA ASP A 82 23.51 5.35 -15.39
C ASP A 82 23.38 3.91 -14.85
N ARG A 83 23.35 2.95 -15.78
CA ARG A 83 23.23 1.51 -15.45
C ARG A 83 24.31 1.02 -14.48
N ASN A 84 25.51 1.62 -14.52
CA ASN A 84 26.63 1.21 -13.66
C ASN A 84 26.43 1.66 -12.20
N LYS A 85 25.51 2.61 -11.94
CA LYS A 85 25.13 3.06 -10.60
C LYS A 85 23.97 2.27 -10.00
N VAL A 86 23.34 1.38 -10.79
CA VAL A 86 22.24 0.53 -10.33
C VAL A 86 22.82 -0.75 -9.72
N LEU A 87 22.49 -1.01 -8.47
CA LEU A 87 22.81 -2.27 -7.81
C LEU A 87 21.75 -3.32 -8.19
N TYR A 88 22.11 -4.21 -9.10
CA TYR A 88 21.23 -5.31 -9.50
C TYR A 88 21.22 -6.39 -8.43
N CYS A 89 20.14 -6.44 -7.65
CA CYS A 89 20.03 -7.34 -6.51
C CYS A 89 18.58 -7.48 -6.03
N ASP A 90 18.33 -8.54 -5.25
CA ASP A 90 17.11 -8.63 -4.46
C ASP A 90 17.25 -7.74 -3.21
N PHE A 91 16.59 -6.57 -3.24
CA PHE A 91 16.63 -5.61 -2.13
C PHE A 91 16.29 -6.27 -0.79
N MET A 92 15.36 -7.23 -0.77
CA MET A 92 14.98 -7.88 0.49
C MET A 92 16.08 -8.74 1.10
N LYS A 93 17.05 -9.21 0.29
CA LYS A 93 18.13 -10.11 0.72
C LYS A 93 19.44 -9.40 1.03
N ILE A 94 19.70 -8.27 0.38
CA ILE A 94 20.98 -7.55 0.59
C ILE A 94 21.03 -6.92 1.97
N LYS A 95 22.24 -6.84 2.53
CA LYS A 95 22.55 -6.03 3.71
C LYS A 95 22.98 -4.65 3.25
N ILE A 96 22.36 -3.62 3.81
CA ILE A 96 22.74 -2.22 3.59
C ILE A 96 23.17 -1.68 4.94
N ASP A 97 24.42 -1.23 5.02
CA ASP A 97 25.01 -0.71 6.26
C ASP A 97 24.79 0.81 6.41
N ASN A 98 24.32 1.49 5.37
CA ASN A 98 23.99 2.90 5.38
C ASN A 98 22.55 3.12 5.86
N ASN A 99 22.35 4.22 6.58
CA ASN A 99 21.03 4.78 6.82
C ASN A 99 20.81 6.00 5.91
N PHE A 100 19.55 6.38 5.71
CA PHE A 100 19.15 7.41 4.75
C PHE A 100 18.26 8.47 5.40
N ASP A 101 18.44 9.72 4.95
CA ASP A 101 17.56 10.83 5.35
C ASP A 101 16.28 10.85 4.54
N THR A 102 16.33 10.34 3.31
CA THR A 102 15.19 10.26 2.40
C THR A 102 15.20 8.93 1.64
N ILE A 103 14.06 8.27 1.64
CA ILE A 103 13.81 7.05 0.86
C ILE A 103 12.53 7.30 0.04
N ILE A 104 12.58 7.03 -1.25
CA ILE A 104 11.42 7.13 -2.13
C ILE A 104 11.18 5.79 -2.83
N GLY A 105 9.97 5.52 -3.31
CA GLY A 105 9.75 4.33 -4.11
C GLY A 105 8.29 4.04 -4.43
N ASN A 106 8.14 3.14 -5.41
CA ASN A 106 6.91 2.46 -5.75
C ASN A 106 7.18 0.94 -5.68
N PRO A 107 7.10 0.32 -4.49
CA PRO A 107 7.47 -1.08 -4.30
C PRO A 107 6.50 -2.04 -5.02
N PRO A 108 6.93 -3.27 -5.35
CA PRO A 108 6.10 -4.23 -6.07
C PRO A 108 4.89 -4.71 -5.24
N TYR A 109 3.66 -4.65 -5.83
CA TYR A 109 2.40 -5.05 -5.18
C TYR A 109 2.11 -6.54 -5.39
N VAL A 110 3.00 -7.39 -4.89
CA VAL A 110 2.89 -8.86 -5.01
C VAL A 110 2.45 -9.45 -3.69
N LYS A 111 1.47 -10.39 -3.75
CA LYS A 111 1.10 -11.20 -2.59
C LYS A 111 2.13 -12.30 -2.36
N THR A 112 2.58 -12.43 -1.14
CA THR A 112 3.47 -13.50 -0.69
C THR A 112 2.72 -14.45 0.26
N LYS A 113 3.34 -15.56 0.62
CA LYS A 113 2.77 -16.48 1.64
C LYS A 113 2.60 -15.82 3.02
N LYS A 114 3.31 -14.73 3.28
CA LYS A 114 3.32 -14.01 4.58
C LYS A 114 2.53 -12.69 4.55
N GLY A 115 2.03 -12.26 3.39
CA GLY A 115 1.32 -11.00 3.23
C GLY A 115 1.63 -10.32 1.90
N ASN A 116 1.77 -9.02 1.89
CA ASN A 116 2.08 -8.22 0.71
C ASN A 116 3.54 -7.76 0.73
N LEU A 117 4.25 -7.98 -0.37
CA LEU A 117 5.69 -7.68 -0.48
C LEU A 117 6.00 -6.20 -0.23
N TYR A 118 5.15 -5.28 -0.68
CA TYR A 118 5.36 -3.85 -0.44
C TYR A 118 5.40 -3.48 1.05
N ILE A 119 4.70 -4.23 1.93
CA ILE A 119 4.76 -4.04 3.39
C ILE A 119 6.15 -4.42 3.92
N ASP A 120 6.72 -5.52 3.40
CA ASP A 120 8.09 -5.93 3.76
C ASP A 120 9.12 -4.88 3.29
N PHE A 121 8.92 -4.29 2.10
CA PHE A 121 9.74 -3.15 1.62
C PHE A 121 9.65 -1.96 2.55
N ILE A 122 8.43 -1.55 2.95
CA ILE A 122 8.23 -0.44 3.90
C ILE A 122 8.96 -0.72 5.22
N ASN A 123 8.81 -1.93 5.76
CA ASN A 123 9.44 -2.32 7.00
C ASN A 123 10.98 -2.23 6.92
N LYS A 124 11.57 -2.75 5.84
CA LYS A 124 13.02 -2.66 5.64
C LYS A 124 13.48 -1.21 5.47
N CYS A 125 12.77 -0.41 4.68
CA CYS A 125 13.08 1.00 4.48
C CYS A 125 12.94 1.82 5.78
N PHE A 126 11.90 1.57 6.57
CA PHE A 126 11.72 2.19 7.88
C PHE A 126 12.91 1.96 8.82
N ASN A 127 13.47 0.75 8.81
CA ASN A 127 14.65 0.40 9.60
C ASN A 127 15.94 1.04 9.06
N LEU A 128 15.95 1.46 7.79
CA LEU A 128 17.10 2.16 7.16
C LEU A 128 16.98 3.69 7.28
N LEU A 129 15.90 4.23 7.85
CA LEU A 129 15.76 5.66 8.07
C LEU A 129 16.60 6.13 9.26
N ASN A 130 17.28 7.27 9.07
CA ASN A 130 17.81 8.08 10.15
C ASN A 130 16.67 8.67 11.01
N ASP A 131 17.01 9.15 12.20
CA ASP A 131 16.12 10.01 12.96
C ASP A 131 15.82 11.29 12.15
N ASN A 132 14.58 11.73 12.16
CA ASN A 132 14.03 12.78 11.29
C ASN A 132 14.08 12.44 9.78
N GLY A 133 14.42 11.21 9.41
CA GLY A 133 14.36 10.74 8.04
C GLY A 133 12.92 10.62 7.52
N GLU A 134 12.79 10.71 6.20
CA GLU A 134 11.48 10.64 5.53
C GLU A 134 11.40 9.46 4.56
N LEU A 135 10.23 8.82 4.53
CA LEU A 135 9.87 7.74 3.62
C LEU A 135 8.68 8.19 2.78
N ILE A 136 8.84 8.22 1.46
CA ILE A 136 7.82 8.66 0.53
C ILE A 136 7.53 7.52 -0.44
N PHE A 137 6.40 6.84 -0.22
CA PHE A 137 6.05 5.67 -1.01
C PHE A 137 4.68 5.82 -1.68
N ILE A 138 4.59 5.24 -2.88
CA ILE A 138 3.34 5.00 -3.58
C ILE A 138 2.88 3.60 -3.17
N VAL A 139 1.66 3.47 -2.64
CA VAL A 139 1.11 2.22 -2.13
C VAL A 139 -0.38 2.11 -2.40
N PRO A 140 -0.96 0.88 -2.42
CA PRO A 140 -2.41 0.71 -2.45
C PRO A 140 -3.10 1.41 -1.27
N THR A 141 -4.29 1.96 -1.50
CA THR A 141 -5.03 2.76 -0.50
C THR A 141 -5.48 1.97 0.72
N ASP A 142 -5.54 0.64 0.62
CA ASP A 142 -5.88 -0.25 1.73
C ASP A 142 -4.75 -0.41 2.77
N PHE A 143 -3.53 0.08 2.50
CA PHE A 143 -2.35 -0.10 3.36
C PHE A 143 -2.64 0.18 4.84
N PHE A 144 -3.32 1.28 5.16
CA PHE A 144 -3.63 1.67 6.54
C PHE A 144 -4.69 0.79 7.23
N LYS A 145 -5.35 -0.10 6.49
CA LYS A 145 -6.44 -0.96 6.97
C LYS A 145 -6.08 -2.45 6.95
N LEU A 146 -4.91 -2.81 6.40
CA LEU A 146 -4.50 -4.21 6.30
C LEU A 146 -4.02 -4.76 7.64
N THR A 147 -4.60 -5.87 8.06
CA THR A 147 -4.19 -6.61 9.27
C THR A 147 -2.71 -6.99 9.23
N SER A 148 -2.18 -7.34 8.04
CA SER A 148 -0.76 -7.66 7.86
C SER A 148 0.20 -6.47 8.08
N ALA A 149 -0.30 -5.23 8.04
CA ALA A 149 0.48 -4.02 8.28
C ALA A 149 0.38 -3.51 9.74
N HIS A 150 -0.54 -4.02 10.56
CA HIS A 150 -0.83 -3.48 11.90
C HIS A 150 0.40 -3.31 12.77
N LYS A 151 1.23 -4.35 12.89
CA LYS A 151 2.42 -4.29 13.73
C LYS A 151 3.40 -3.21 13.27
N LEU A 152 3.65 -3.16 11.96
CA LEU A 152 4.51 -2.15 11.35
C LEU A 152 3.95 -0.74 11.54
N LEU A 153 2.66 -0.54 11.30
CA LEU A 153 2.00 0.75 11.46
C LEU A 153 2.06 1.26 12.90
N SER A 154 1.78 0.40 13.88
CA SER A 154 1.90 0.76 15.30
C SER A 154 3.35 1.14 15.68
N GLU A 155 4.34 0.40 15.16
CA GLU A 155 5.75 0.71 15.38
C GLU A 155 6.13 2.04 14.73
N MET A 156 5.75 2.29 13.49
CA MET A 156 6.01 3.56 12.79
C MET A 156 5.38 4.74 13.53
N ILE A 157 4.12 4.63 13.98
CA ILE A 157 3.42 5.70 14.71
C ILE A 157 4.04 5.96 16.09
N SER A 158 4.61 4.95 16.74
CA SER A 158 5.26 5.12 18.04
C SER A 158 6.49 6.03 18.00
N VAL A 159 7.18 6.11 16.86
CA VAL A 159 8.44 6.88 16.69
C VAL A 159 8.38 7.92 15.57
N GLY A 160 7.23 8.12 14.94
CA GLY A 160 7.09 9.07 13.85
C GLY A 160 5.63 9.36 13.49
N ASN A 161 5.43 10.00 12.33
CA ASN A 161 4.10 10.38 11.85
C ASN A 161 4.00 10.29 10.32
N PHE A 162 2.81 9.97 9.82
CA PHE A 162 2.44 10.15 8.42
C PHE A 162 2.03 11.62 8.22
N THR A 163 2.94 12.44 7.74
CA THR A 163 2.77 13.90 7.69
C THR A 163 1.97 14.37 6.48
N HIS A 164 2.05 13.64 5.35
CA HIS A 164 1.35 13.99 4.12
C HIS A 164 0.79 12.74 3.47
N ILE A 165 -0.39 12.87 2.88
CA ILE A 165 -1.02 11.86 2.03
C ILE A 165 -1.65 12.55 0.83
N TYR A 166 -1.38 12.02 -0.34
CA TYR A 166 -2.05 12.36 -1.58
C TYR A 166 -2.77 11.13 -2.12
N HIS A 167 -4.09 11.22 -2.20
CA HIS A 167 -4.95 10.20 -2.79
C HIS A 167 -5.63 10.79 -4.03
N PRO A 168 -5.20 10.43 -5.24
CA PRO A 168 -5.74 10.98 -6.47
C PRO A 168 -7.18 10.55 -6.80
N ASN A 169 -7.72 9.53 -6.12
CA ASN A 169 -9.03 8.92 -6.39
C ASN A 169 -9.17 8.50 -7.88
N ASN A 170 -8.11 7.92 -8.44
CA ASN A 170 -8.05 7.49 -9.82
C ASN A 170 -7.33 6.14 -9.92
N GLU A 171 -8.06 5.10 -10.32
CA GLU A 171 -7.52 3.74 -10.48
C GLU A 171 -6.75 3.54 -11.80
N GLY A 172 -6.84 4.49 -12.73
CA GLY A 172 -6.23 4.40 -14.07
C GLY A 172 -4.82 4.99 -14.18
N LEU A 173 -4.09 5.16 -13.06
CA LEU A 173 -2.77 5.81 -13.05
C LEU A 173 -1.64 4.91 -13.55
N PHE A 174 -1.85 3.61 -13.57
CA PHE A 174 -0.89 2.64 -14.09
C PHE A 174 -1.38 2.04 -15.40
N GLU A 175 -0.47 1.92 -16.36
CA GLU A 175 -0.77 1.21 -17.60
C GLU A 175 -1.11 -0.25 -17.28
N HIS A 176 -2.23 -0.72 -17.83
CA HIS A 176 -2.68 -2.12 -17.73
C HIS A 176 -3.10 -2.61 -16.33
N ALA A 177 -3.29 -1.70 -15.36
CA ALA A 177 -3.77 -2.07 -14.03
C ALA A 177 -4.78 -1.04 -13.50
N SER A 178 -5.87 -1.51 -12.92
CA SER A 178 -6.82 -0.69 -12.17
C SER A 178 -6.50 -0.90 -10.68
N ILE A 179 -5.68 -0.01 -10.13
CA ILE A 179 -5.26 -0.06 -8.73
C ILE A 179 -5.40 1.34 -8.14
N ASP A 180 -6.21 1.43 -7.09
CA ASP A 180 -6.33 2.65 -6.32
C ASP A 180 -5.11 2.80 -5.40
N VAL A 181 -4.34 3.87 -5.62
CA VAL A 181 -3.10 4.13 -4.89
C VAL A 181 -3.09 5.50 -4.24
N MET A 182 -2.27 5.63 -3.24
CA MET A 182 -1.95 6.89 -2.59
C MET A 182 -0.43 7.06 -2.49
N VAL A 183 0.02 8.30 -2.38
CA VAL A 183 1.38 8.65 -1.97
C VAL A 183 1.35 9.07 -0.52
N PHE A 184 2.17 8.50 0.32
CA PHE A 184 2.36 8.98 1.68
C PHE A 184 3.77 9.51 1.90
N ARG A 185 3.90 10.48 2.78
CA ARG A 185 5.16 10.85 3.42
C ARG A 185 5.08 10.53 4.90
N TYR A 186 5.96 9.67 5.34
CA TYR A 186 6.22 9.39 6.74
C TYR A 186 7.50 10.11 7.18
N CYS A 187 7.51 10.69 8.38
CA CYS A 187 8.72 11.26 9.00
C CYS A 187 8.97 10.55 10.33
N LYS A 188 10.21 10.09 10.53
CA LYS A 188 10.66 9.44 11.75
C LYS A 188 11.05 10.48 12.78
N ASP A 189 10.08 11.24 13.27
CA ASP A 189 10.23 12.24 14.31
C ASP A 189 9.25 11.97 15.47
N ASN A 190 9.64 12.34 16.68
CA ASN A 190 8.86 12.13 17.90
C ASN A 190 7.87 13.27 18.18
N SER A 191 7.27 13.90 17.17
CA SER A 191 6.27 14.92 17.40
C SER A 191 5.08 14.36 18.20
N SER A 192 4.65 15.10 19.22
CA SER A 192 3.57 14.68 20.12
C SER A 192 2.18 14.73 19.44
N GLU A 193 2.02 15.56 18.42
CA GLU A 193 0.78 15.68 17.67
C GLU A 193 0.86 14.93 16.34
N LYS A 194 -0.09 14.02 16.12
CA LYS A 194 -0.19 13.22 14.90
C LYS A 194 -1.14 13.91 13.93
N ILE A 195 -0.61 14.89 13.19
CA ILE A 195 -1.33 15.68 12.19
C ILE A 195 -0.84 15.28 10.79
N THR A 196 -1.76 15.13 9.87
CA THR A 196 -1.53 14.75 8.48
C THR A 196 -2.15 15.78 7.54
N LEU A 197 -1.42 16.23 6.53
CA LEU A 197 -1.98 16.92 5.37
C LEU A 197 -2.48 15.88 4.36
N TYR A 198 -3.78 15.62 4.39
CA TYR A 198 -4.44 14.67 3.50
C TYR A 198 -5.12 15.42 2.34
N ASN A 199 -4.61 15.27 1.12
CA ASN A 199 -5.04 16.06 -0.04
C ASN A 199 -5.08 17.58 0.25
N ASN A 200 -4.05 18.09 0.96
CA ASN A 200 -3.92 19.48 1.42
C ASN A 200 -4.93 19.91 2.52
N GLU A 201 -5.72 18.99 3.06
CA GLU A 201 -6.55 19.24 4.23
C GLU A 201 -5.90 18.72 5.49
N THR A 202 -5.98 19.50 6.58
CA THR A 202 -5.45 19.06 7.87
C THR A 202 -6.36 18.01 8.48
N LYS A 203 -5.82 16.83 8.78
CA LYS A 203 -6.53 15.73 9.45
C LYS A 203 -5.75 15.30 10.69
N TYR A 204 -6.47 14.81 11.68
CA TYR A 204 -5.87 14.15 12.84
C TYR A 204 -5.72 12.66 12.55
N LEU A 205 -4.50 12.15 12.69
CA LEU A 205 -4.23 10.73 12.58
C LEU A 205 -4.69 10.05 13.87
N ILE A 206 -5.51 9.02 13.72
CA ILE A 206 -6.03 8.20 14.81
C ILE A 206 -5.53 6.78 14.58
N GLU A 207 -4.81 6.24 15.57
CA GLU A 207 -4.37 4.84 15.59
C GLU A 207 -5.22 4.07 16.59
N SER A 208 -5.73 2.92 16.20
CA SER A 208 -6.40 1.98 17.07
C SER A 208 -6.08 0.55 16.67
N SER A 209 -5.37 -0.17 17.53
CA SER A 209 -5.00 -1.57 17.32
C SER A 209 -4.31 -1.85 15.99
N GLY A 210 -3.41 -0.94 15.58
CA GLY A 210 -2.66 -1.03 14.33
C GLY A 210 -3.42 -0.58 13.08
N LEU A 211 -4.68 -0.17 13.22
CA LEU A 211 -5.43 0.48 12.16
C LEU A 211 -5.23 1.99 12.25
N ILE A 212 -5.06 2.62 11.09
CA ILE A 212 -4.93 4.07 11.00
C ILE A 212 -6.12 4.63 10.22
N THR A 213 -6.69 5.70 10.77
CA THR A 213 -7.70 6.51 10.10
C THR A 213 -7.39 7.99 10.27
N PHE A 214 -8.03 8.83 9.46
CA PHE A 214 -7.83 10.28 9.44
C PHE A 214 -9.17 10.97 9.68
N SER A 215 -9.22 11.90 10.63
CA SER A 215 -10.43 12.61 11.05
C SER A 215 -10.26 14.11 10.93
N ASP A 216 -11.35 14.81 10.61
CA ASP A 216 -11.40 16.27 10.62
C ASP A 216 -11.32 16.88 12.03
N THR A 217 -11.66 16.08 13.02
CA THR A 217 -11.67 16.50 14.43
C THR A 217 -10.80 15.60 15.27
N LYS A 218 -10.19 16.15 16.31
CA LYS A 218 -9.47 15.38 17.31
C LYS A 218 -10.48 14.51 18.08
N ILE A 219 -10.39 13.19 17.89
CA ILE A 219 -11.28 12.24 18.57
C ILE A 219 -10.60 11.79 19.86
N ASN A 220 -11.32 11.87 20.97
CA ASN A 220 -10.89 11.24 22.20
C ASN A 220 -11.28 9.75 22.14
N MET A 221 -10.29 8.86 22.26
CA MET A 221 -10.43 7.41 22.16
C MET A 221 -10.66 6.74 23.53
N ASP A 222 -11.09 7.51 24.55
CA ASP A 222 -11.32 6.99 25.91
C ASP A 222 -12.44 5.93 25.98
N ASN A 223 -13.35 5.95 24.98
CA ASN A 223 -14.42 4.96 24.86
C ASN A 223 -14.44 4.34 23.47
N LYS A 224 -14.25 3.05 23.40
CA LYS A 224 -14.32 2.26 22.15
C LYS A 224 -15.62 1.45 22.15
N LEU A 225 -16.17 1.20 20.96
CA LEU A 225 -17.33 0.30 20.83
C LEU A 225 -17.05 -1.08 21.41
N SER A 226 -15.80 -1.57 21.29
CA SER A 226 -15.37 -2.83 21.87
C SER A 226 -15.41 -2.88 23.40
N ASP A 227 -15.53 -1.74 24.08
CA ASP A 227 -15.67 -1.68 25.55
C ASP A 227 -17.11 -2.01 25.97
N TYR A 228 -18.06 -1.95 25.04
CA TYR A 228 -19.47 -2.15 25.27
C TYR A 228 -20.08 -3.31 24.48
N PHE A 229 -19.43 -3.71 23.37
CA PHE A 229 -19.93 -4.72 22.43
C PHE A 229 -18.83 -5.66 21.99
N ASP A 230 -19.17 -6.94 21.88
CA ASP A 230 -18.33 -7.90 21.17
C ASP A 230 -18.47 -7.67 19.65
N ILE A 231 -17.39 -7.17 19.03
CA ILE A 231 -17.38 -6.86 17.60
C ILE A 231 -16.67 -7.97 16.87
N SER A 232 -17.36 -8.63 15.95
CA SER A 232 -16.78 -9.64 15.08
C SER A 232 -17.11 -9.35 13.61
N VAL A 233 -16.19 -9.75 12.74
CA VAL A 233 -16.45 -9.73 11.29
C VAL A 233 -17.45 -10.85 11.02
N GLY A 234 -18.54 -10.53 10.33
CA GLY A 234 -19.49 -11.52 9.84
C GLY A 234 -18.82 -12.52 8.90
N MET A 235 -19.44 -13.68 8.72
CA MET A 235 -18.87 -14.70 7.83
C MET A 235 -18.77 -14.19 6.39
N VAL A 236 -17.57 -14.25 5.84
CA VAL A 236 -17.31 -13.95 4.43
C VAL A 236 -17.40 -15.26 3.64
N CYS A 237 -18.42 -15.37 2.81
CA CYS A 237 -18.64 -16.52 1.94
C CYS A 237 -18.47 -16.11 0.48
N GLY A 238 -17.39 -16.54 -0.16
CA GLY A 238 -17.16 -16.31 -1.60
C GLY A 238 -18.02 -17.16 -2.53
N ARG A 239 -18.85 -18.06 -1.98
CA ARG A 239 -19.72 -18.99 -2.74
C ARG A 239 -21.18 -18.88 -2.32
N GLU A 240 -21.64 -17.71 -2.01
CA GLU A 240 -23.03 -17.46 -1.56
C GLU A 240 -24.08 -18.05 -2.49
N SER A 241 -23.83 -18.05 -3.82
CA SER A 241 -24.73 -18.63 -4.80
C SER A 241 -24.93 -20.14 -4.67
N VAL A 242 -23.97 -20.88 -4.07
CA VAL A 242 -24.05 -22.33 -3.88
C VAL A 242 -24.97 -22.70 -2.71
N TYR A 243 -25.13 -21.78 -1.76
CA TYR A 243 -25.93 -22.00 -0.54
C TYR A 243 -27.30 -21.32 -0.58
N ARG A 244 -27.62 -20.65 -1.67
CA ARG A 244 -28.91 -20.00 -1.89
C ARG A 244 -29.96 -21.04 -2.22
N ASN A 245 -30.71 -21.47 -1.22
CA ASN A 245 -31.88 -22.29 -1.43
C ASN A 245 -33.08 -21.64 -0.71
N GLU A 246 -34.00 -21.09 -1.49
CA GLU A 246 -35.19 -20.37 -0.96
C GLU A 246 -36.17 -21.32 -0.25
N GLU A 247 -36.03 -22.65 -0.40
CA GLU A 247 -36.99 -23.62 0.11
C GLU A 247 -36.55 -24.38 1.37
N LEU A 248 -35.28 -24.34 1.74
CA LEU A 248 -34.73 -25.33 2.68
C LEU A 248 -33.90 -24.76 3.84
N GLY A 249 -33.86 -23.45 4.11
CA GLY A 249 -32.97 -22.93 5.12
C GLY A 249 -33.64 -22.29 6.32
N ASN A 250 -33.09 -22.46 7.50
CA ASN A 250 -33.56 -21.83 8.75
C ASN A 250 -32.76 -20.57 9.11
N ILE A 251 -31.69 -20.26 8.37
CA ILE A 251 -30.79 -19.14 8.67
C ILE A 251 -30.97 -18.07 7.60
N GLN A 252 -31.32 -16.89 8.02
CA GLN A 252 -31.49 -15.74 7.13
C GLN A 252 -30.12 -15.14 6.76
N LEU A 253 -29.83 -15.05 5.46
CA LEU A 253 -28.63 -14.43 4.93
C LEU A 253 -28.98 -13.08 4.31
N LEU A 254 -28.35 -12.00 4.79
CA LEU A 254 -28.38 -10.70 4.16
C LEU A 254 -27.12 -10.50 3.33
N SER A 255 -27.28 -10.33 2.02
CA SER A 255 -26.18 -10.03 1.11
C SER A 255 -26.30 -8.58 0.61
N ASN A 256 -25.19 -7.90 0.46
CA ASN A 256 -25.15 -6.54 -0.10
C ASN A 256 -25.53 -6.47 -1.58
N LYS A 257 -25.66 -7.62 -2.26
CA LYS A 257 -26.11 -7.74 -3.65
C LYS A 257 -27.61 -7.93 -3.77
N ASP A 258 -28.28 -8.22 -2.66
CA ASP A 258 -29.71 -8.41 -2.67
C ASP A 258 -30.39 -7.08 -2.36
N THR A 259 -31.30 -6.67 -3.22
CA THR A 259 -32.17 -5.53 -2.93
C THR A 259 -32.98 -5.85 -1.68
N TYR A 260 -33.13 -4.90 -0.78
CA TYR A 260 -33.66 -4.95 0.61
C TYR A 260 -34.97 -5.73 0.85
N THR A 261 -35.48 -6.46 -0.12
CA THR A 261 -36.78 -7.14 -0.07
C THR A 261 -36.73 -8.66 -0.17
N LYS A 262 -35.53 -9.27 -0.39
CA LYS A 262 -35.41 -10.72 -0.44
C LYS A 262 -34.52 -11.25 0.66
N TYR A 263 -35.10 -12.13 1.47
CA TYR A 263 -34.36 -12.93 2.43
C TYR A 263 -33.94 -14.23 1.77
N ILE A 264 -32.70 -14.64 1.98
CA ILE A 264 -32.15 -15.90 1.52
C ILE A 264 -31.91 -16.76 2.75
N TYR A 265 -32.38 -17.98 2.70
CA TYR A 265 -32.21 -18.94 3.79
C TYR A 265 -31.15 -19.95 3.41
N ILE A 266 -30.30 -20.31 4.36
CA ILE A 266 -29.25 -21.32 4.21
C ILE A 266 -29.41 -22.37 5.33
N ASP A 267 -29.10 -23.63 5.00
CA ASP A 267 -29.15 -24.73 5.98
C ASP A 267 -27.89 -24.80 6.83
N LYS A 268 -26.78 -24.42 6.25
CA LYS A 268 -25.48 -24.56 6.86
C LYS A 268 -24.57 -23.41 6.43
N PHE A 269 -23.85 -22.85 7.40
CA PHE A 269 -22.81 -21.90 7.10
C PHE A 269 -21.61 -22.59 6.43
N PRO A 270 -21.03 -21.96 5.38
CA PRO A 270 -19.91 -22.52 4.63
C PRO A 270 -18.56 -22.40 5.33
N SER A 271 -18.50 -22.15 6.64
CA SER A 271 -17.26 -21.99 7.38
C SER A 271 -16.78 -23.31 7.98
N LYS A 272 -15.45 -23.46 8.12
CA LYS A 272 -14.86 -24.65 8.73
C LYS A 272 -15.18 -24.81 10.23
N ASP A 273 -15.57 -23.74 10.89
CA ASP A 273 -15.69 -23.69 12.36
C ASP A 273 -17.12 -23.76 12.88
N ASP A 274 -18.13 -23.93 12.05
CA ASP A 274 -19.56 -24.09 12.42
C ASP A 274 -20.03 -23.20 13.64
N LYS A 275 -19.33 -22.14 13.95
CA LYS A 275 -19.69 -21.22 15.03
C LYS A 275 -20.65 -20.17 14.53
N ILE A 276 -21.90 -20.35 14.88
CA ILE A 276 -22.93 -19.34 14.71
C ILE A 276 -22.73 -18.28 15.79
N ASN A 277 -22.52 -17.04 15.38
CA ASN A 277 -22.56 -15.94 16.33
C ASN A 277 -24.02 -15.51 16.48
N GLU A 278 -24.70 -16.05 17.49
CA GLU A 278 -26.14 -15.81 17.76
C GLU A 278 -26.48 -14.34 18.02
N HIS A 279 -25.50 -13.48 18.19
CA HIS A 279 -25.67 -12.04 18.44
C HIS A 279 -25.79 -11.20 17.17
N LEU A 280 -25.80 -11.82 15.98
CA LEU A 280 -25.93 -11.12 14.67
C LEU A 280 -27.26 -11.39 13.96
N LEU A 281 -28.24 -11.97 14.66
CA LEU A 281 -29.60 -12.22 14.17
C LEU A 281 -30.56 -11.12 14.63
#